data_fee2ae92f847eb4fd3c55ead3660a4ce
#
_entry.id   fee2ae92f847eb4fd3c55ead3660a4ce
#
_cell.length_a   1.000
_cell.length_b   1.000
_cell.length_c   1.000
_cell.angle_alpha   90.00
_cell.angle_beta   90.00
_cell.angle_gamma   90.00
#
_symmetry.space_group_name_H-M   'P 1'
#
loop_
_entity.id
_entity.type
_entity.pdbx_description
1 polymer ?
#
loop_
_entity_poly.entity_id
_entity_poly.type
_entity_poly.pdbx_seq_one_letter_code
_entity_poly.pdbx_strand_id
1 'polypeptide(L)'
;MTHDEYKIKTVVLRPSIDFDETEEIVENKKTSHFRAMLQKPKKADVHVHSIKLSYEAFLILSGKYTADYFRKVIHTISVEPNVKEVILGDTIFPIKRGKTIFGKLGTKIKSSAKRKNQIDLELEEHVFLEEEQEIAFDHHGKEIKMPYKMSSRLIESYPKRTLQNTKNVVKKPEITYDAAVQRLITKLKKSVSIGTRSLEEKINVNEIIELYVPIYEARLVGPKKSVRLMRIDGIRKKIL
;
A
#
# COMPACT_ATOMS: atom_id res chain seq x y z
N MET A 1 22.36 2.47 14.12
CA MET A 1 21.31 1.43 14.03
C MET A 1 22.04 0.13 13.84
N THR A 2 22.01 -0.76 14.83
CA THR A 2 22.55 -2.11 14.74
C THR A 2 21.75 -2.84 13.68
N HIS A 3 22.45 -3.52 12.77
CA HIS A 3 21.84 -4.44 11.80
C HIS A 3 21.22 -5.61 12.57
N ASP A 4 20.02 -5.42 13.08
CA ASP A 4 19.19 -6.55 13.49
C ASP A 4 18.85 -7.31 12.21
N GLU A 5 19.28 -8.55 12.16
CA GLU A 5 19.00 -9.46 11.05
C GLU A 5 17.48 -9.64 10.95
N TYR A 6 16.86 -8.98 9.98
CA TYR A 6 15.40 -9.09 9.78
C TYR A 6 15.01 -10.55 9.59
N LYS A 7 14.02 -11.00 10.35
CA LYS A 7 13.46 -12.34 10.17
C LYS A 7 12.65 -12.39 8.89
N ILE A 8 13.26 -12.92 7.82
CA ILE A 8 12.63 -13.06 6.52
C ILE A 8 11.92 -14.40 6.44
N LYS A 9 10.64 -14.37 6.09
CA LYS A 9 9.83 -15.55 5.86
C LYS A 9 9.68 -15.79 4.36
N THR A 10 10.08 -16.96 3.90
CA THR A 10 9.88 -17.38 2.51
C THR A 10 8.57 -18.14 2.39
N VAL A 11 7.72 -17.70 1.47
CA VAL A 11 6.44 -18.35 1.11
C VAL A 11 6.42 -18.62 -0.38
N VAL A 12 5.99 -19.81 -0.78
CA VAL A 12 5.83 -20.19 -2.19
C VAL A 12 4.39 -20.58 -2.41
N LEU A 13 3.75 -20.04 -3.44
CA LEU A 13 2.41 -20.42 -3.84
C LEU A 13 2.44 -21.55 -4.86
N ARG A 14 1.55 -22.52 -4.68
CA ARG A 14 1.33 -23.59 -5.67
C ARG A 14 0.54 -23.04 -6.85
N PRO A 15 0.87 -23.41 -8.09
CA PRO A 15 0.02 -23.06 -9.21
C PRO A 15 -1.38 -23.67 -9.03
N SER A 16 -2.40 -22.89 -9.34
CA SER A 16 -3.80 -23.32 -9.36
C SER A 16 -4.26 -23.83 -10.74
N ILE A 17 -3.37 -23.72 -11.73
CA ILE A 17 -3.52 -24.28 -13.08
C ILE A 17 -2.33 -25.18 -13.37
N ASP A 18 -2.55 -26.23 -14.15
CA ASP A 18 -1.50 -27.10 -14.66
C ASP A 18 -0.96 -26.62 -16.01
N PHE A 19 -0.05 -27.42 -16.60
CA PHE A 19 0.55 -27.10 -17.87
C PHE A 19 -0.45 -27.17 -19.02
N ASP A 20 -1.33 -28.17 -19.03
CA ASP A 20 -2.30 -28.41 -20.10
C ASP A 20 -3.35 -27.29 -20.14
N GLU A 21 -3.87 -26.89 -18.99
CA GLU A 21 -4.80 -25.73 -18.87
C GLU A 21 -4.10 -24.44 -19.31
N THR A 22 -2.81 -24.29 -18.99
CA THR A 22 -2.01 -23.14 -19.43
C THR A 22 -1.86 -23.12 -20.96
N GLU A 23 -1.56 -24.27 -21.58
CA GLU A 23 -1.44 -24.41 -23.03
C GLU A 23 -2.73 -24.03 -23.75
N GLU A 24 -3.88 -24.49 -23.22
CA GLU A 24 -5.18 -24.12 -23.75
C GLU A 24 -5.42 -22.61 -23.71
N ILE A 25 -5.10 -21.94 -22.59
CA ILE A 25 -5.19 -20.48 -22.45
C ILE A 25 -4.32 -19.78 -23.48
N VAL A 26 -3.09 -20.25 -23.65
CA VAL A 26 -2.12 -19.69 -24.62
C VAL A 26 -2.65 -19.85 -26.03
N GLU A 27 -3.07 -21.05 -26.44
CA GLU A 27 -3.60 -21.34 -27.77
C GLU A 27 -4.84 -20.47 -28.10
N ASN A 28 -5.70 -20.25 -27.14
CA ASN A 28 -6.90 -19.44 -27.32
C ASN A 28 -6.61 -17.93 -27.42
N LYS A 29 -5.48 -17.47 -26.86
CA LYS A 29 -5.16 -16.04 -26.76
C LYS A 29 -3.93 -15.61 -27.55
N LYS A 30 -3.14 -16.53 -28.13
CA LYS A 30 -1.86 -16.24 -28.80
C LYS A 30 -1.94 -15.16 -29.87
N THR A 31 -3.00 -15.14 -30.64
CA THR A 31 -3.17 -14.16 -31.74
C THR A 31 -3.40 -12.73 -31.25
N SER A 32 -3.88 -12.54 -30.00
CA SER A 32 -4.15 -11.22 -29.45
C SER A 32 -2.87 -10.40 -29.22
N HIS A 33 -1.75 -11.06 -28.97
CA HIS A 33 -0.44 -10.42 -28.76
C HIS A 33 0.21 -9.89 -30.06
N PHE A 34 -0.34 -10.28 -31.22
CA PHE A 34 0.15 -9.83 -32.53
C PHE A 34 -0.85 -8.94 -33.26
N ARG A 35 -1.82 -8.38 -32.55
CA ARG A 35 -2.79 -7.45 -33.15
C ARG A 35 -2.10 -6.15 -33.51
N ALA A 36 -2.09 -5.83 -34.82
CA ALA A 36 -1.64 -4.54 -35.35
C ALA A 36 -2.84 -3.77 -35.90
N MET A 37 -3.10 -2.60 -35.38
CA MET A 37 -4.28 -1.77 -35.69
C MET A 37 -5.60 -2.58 -35.57
N LEU A 38 -6.29 -2.80 -36.69
CA LEU A 38 -7.56 -3.53 -36.74
C LEU A 38 -7.41 -5.00 -37.21
N GLN A 39 -6.19 -5.39 -37.62
CA GLN A 39 -5.94 -6.75 -38.15
C GLN A 39 -5.38 -7.66 -37.09
N LYS A 40 -5.98 -8.82 -36.96
CA LYS A 40 -5.55 -9.92 -36.10
C LYS A 40 -5.03 -11.05 -36.99
N PRO A 41 -3.83 -11.63 -36.75
CA PRO A 41 -3.34 -12.75 -37.53
C PRO A 41 -4.25 -13.97 -37.39
N LYS A 42 -4.22 -14.86 -38.37
CA LYS A 42 -4.90 -16.16 -38.27
C LYS A 42 -4.22 -17.02 -37.21
N LYS A 43 -4.95 -17.94 -36.58
CA LYS A 43 -4.38 -18.84 -35.58
C LYS A 43 -3.19 -19.65 -36.10
N ALA A 44 -3.23 -20.02 -37.39
CA ALA A 44 -2.17 -20.79 -38.07
C ALA A 44 -0.84 -19.99 -38.24
N ASP A 45 -0.91 -18.66 -38.23
CA ASP A 45 0.26 -17.79 -38.42
C ASP A 45 1.03 -17.52 -37.10
N VAL A 46 0.51 -18.00 -35.99
CA VAL A 46 1.11 -17.82 -34.64
C VAL A 46 1.37 -19.18 -34.02
N HIS A 47 2.63 -19.46 -33.71
CA HIS A 47 3.05 -20.70 -33.11
C HIS A 47 3.52 -20.50 -31.69
N VAL A 48 3.16 -21.41 -30.78
CA VAL A 48 3.72 -21.50 -29.44
C VAL A 48 5.07 -22.21 -29.51
N HIS A 49 6.15 -21.47 -29.23
CA HIS A 49 7.50 -22.03 -29.29
C HIS A 49 7.85 -22.79 -28.01
N SER A 50 7.49 -22.23 -26.86
CA SER A 50 7.72 -22.87 -25.55
C SER A 50 6.83 -22.24 -24.49
N ILE A 51 6.48 -23.04 -23.48
CA ILE A 51 5.87 -22.57 -22.24
C ILE A 51 6.78 -23.00 -21.09
N LYS A 52 7.12 -22.07 -20.21
CA LYS A 52 7.98 -22.32 -19.06
C LYS A 52 7.31 -21.76 -17.79
N LEU A 53 7.41 -22.51 -16.70
CA LEU A 53 7.04 -22.01 -15.38
C LEU A 53 8.23 -21.24 -14.80
N SER A 54 7.96 -20.09 -14.22
CA SER A 54 8.90 -19.31 -13.42
C SER A 54 8.26 -18.95 -12.08
N TYR A 55 9.08 -18.69 -11.07
CA TYR A 55 8.64 -18.15 -9.79
C TYR A 55 9.15 -16.72 -9.66
N GLU A 56 8.23 -15.78 -9.46
CA GLU A 56 8.58 -14.37 -9.26
C GLU A 56 8.33 -13.95 -7.82
N ALA A 57 9.32 -13.30 -7.22
CA ALA A 57 9.21 -12.86 -5.85
C ALA A 57 8.42 -11.56 -5.74
N PHE A 58 7.54 -11.50 -4.76
CA PHE A 58 6.95 -10.28 -4.23
C PHE A 58 7.50 -10.09 -2.82
N LEU A 59 7.86 -8.88 -2.48
CA LEU A 59 8.35 -8.55 -1.14
C LEU A 59 7.25 -7.81 -0.39
N ILE A 60 6.82 -8.36 0.75
CA ILE A 60 5.78 -7.80 1.60
C ILE A 60 6.42 -7.43 2.92
N LEU A 61 6.21 -6.20 3.37
CA LEU A 61 6.70 -5.71 4.64
C LEU A 61 5.56 -5.13 5.45
N SER A 62 5.52 -5.45 6.73
CA SER A 62 4.63 -4.82 7.69
C SER A 62 5.41 -4.21 8.83
N GLY A 63 4.89 -3.12 9.37
CA GLY A 63 5.53 -2.44 10.48
C GLY A 63 4.56 -1.56 11.25
N LYS A 64 5.03 -1.12 12.41
CA LYS A 64 4.30 -0.30 13.36
C LYS A 64 5.12 0.90 13.77
N TYR A 65 4.51 2.05 13.76
CA TYR A 65 5.02 3.30 14.31
C TYR A 65 4.24 3.68 15.54
N THR A 66 4.95 4.06 16.59
CA THR A 66 4.35 4.66 17.78
C THR A 66 5.04 5.97 18.09
N ALA A 67 4.27 6.96 18.53
CA ALA A 67 4.77 8.22 19.03
C ALA A 67 4.01 8.61 20.29
N ASP A 68 4.75 8.98 21.32
CA ASP A 68 4.24 9.48 22.59
C ASP A 68 4.79 10.88 22.83
N TYR A 69 3.93 11.89 23.02
CA TYR A 69 4.37 13.26 23.11
C TYR A 69 3.30 14.18 23.72
N PHE A 70 3.75 15.34 24.20
CA PHE A 70 2.86 16.42 24.61
C PHE A 70 2.80 17.52 23.54
N ARG A 71 1.64 18.09 23.31
CA ARG A 71 1.46 19.24 22.42
C ARG A 71 0.54 20.28 23.03
N LYS A 72 0.79 21.55 22.74
CA LYS A 72 -0.13 22.65 23.07
C LYS A 72 -1.17 22.80 21.99
N VAL A 73 -2.43 22.88 22.40
CA VAL A 73 -3.58 23.02 21.50
C VAL A 73 -4.51 24.09 22.04
N ILE A 74 -5.07 24.89 21.14
CA ILE A 74 -6.11 25.86 21.49
C ILE A 74 -7.46 25.28 21.13
N HIS A 75 -8.27 25.02 22.14
CA HIS A 75 -9.65 24.58 21.96
C HIS A 75 -10.61 25.78 22.07
N THR A 76 -11.34 26.04 21.00
CA THR A 76 -12.37 27.09 20.99
C THR A 76 -13.73 26.53 21.42
N ILE A 77 -14.23 26.97 22.56
CA ILE A 77 -15.50 26.51 23.13
C ILE A 77 -16.55 27.59 22.96
N SER A 78 -17.72 27.20 22.46
CA SER A 78 -18.88 28.11 22.38
C SER A 78 -19.52 28.27 23.76
N VAL A 79 -19.81 29.52 24.16
CA VAL A 79 -20.51 29.85 25.41
C VAL A 79 -21.82 30.60 25.12
N GLU A 80 -22.74 30.57 26.06
CA GLU A 80 -24.02 31.27 25.91
C GLU A 80 -23.86 32.78 25.82
N PRO A 81 -24.78 33.48 25.12
CA PRO A 81 -24.72 34.94 24.94
C PRO A 81 -24.65 35.76 26.21
N ASN A 82 -25.24 35.25 27.30
CA ASN A 82 -25.36 35.95 28.59
C ASN A 82 -24.14 35.71 29.50
N VAL A 83 -23.20 34.84 29.11
CA VAL A 83 -21.97 34.60 29.87
C VAL A 83 -21.07 35.82 29.76
N LYS A 84 -20.63 36.35 30.89
CA LYS A 84 -19.73 37.51 30.96
C LYS A 84 -18.28 37.11 30.99
N GLU A 85 -17.97 36.01 31.65
CA GLU A 85 -16.63 35.45 31.80
C GLU A 85 -16.70 33.96 32.07
N VAL A 86 -15.64 33.23 31.75
CA VAL A 86 -15.48 31.82 32.09
C VAL A 86 -14.27 31.69 32.99
N ILE A 87 -14.43 30.98 34.10
CA ILE A 87 -13.39 30.76 35.10
C ILE A 87 -13.09 29.26 35.13
N LEU A 88 -11.80 28.89 35.01
CA LEU A 88 -11.32 27.52 35.19
C LEU A 88 -10.14 27.55 36.16
N GLY A 89 -10.31 26.95 37.34
CA GLY A 89 -9.37 27.15 38.45
C GLY A 89 -9.26 28.63 38.78
N ASP A 90 -8.05 29.17 38.81
CA ASP A 90 -7.77 30.59 39.11
C ASP A 90 -7.64 31.44 37.83
N THR A 91 -7.91 30.88 36.65
CA THR A 91 -7.74 31.60 35.39
C THR A 91 -9.08 32.07 34.83
N ILE A 92 -9.14 33.36 34.49
CA ILE A 92 -10.30 34.00 33.84
C ILE A 92 -10.06 34.02 32.32
N PHE A 93 -10.99 33.46 31.56
CA PHE A 93 -10.93 33.42 30.09
C PHE A 93 -11.81 34.52 29.48
N PRO A 94 -11.26 35.43 28.67
CA PRO A 94 -12.00 36.48 28.02
C PRO A 94 -12.91 35.92 26.92
N ILE A 95 -14.14 36.44 26.86
CA ILE A 95 -15.10 36.04 25.85
C ILE A 95 -14.82 36.76 24.53
N LYS A 96 -14.59 35.99 23.48
CA LYS A 96 -14.51 36.47 22.10
C LYS A 96 -15.90 36.53 21.50
N ARG A 97 -16.37 37.75 21.23
CA ARG A 97 -17.66 37.96 20.56
C ARG A 97 -17.52 37.65 19.08
N GLY A 98 -18.38 36.77 18.55
CA GLY A 98 -18.38 36.43 17.12
C GLY A 98 -18.55 37.71 16.28
N LYS A 99 -17.59 38.00 15.39
CA LYS A 99 -17.66 39.11 14.44
C LYS A 99 -18.82 38.85 13.46
N THR A 100 -19.76 39.76 13.37
CA THR A 100 -20.73 39.76 12.29
C THR A 100 -20.01 40.17 11.02
N ILE A 101 -19.90 39.27 10.04
CA ILE A 101 -19.45 39.65 8.70
C ILE A 101 -20.59 40.48 8.10
N PHE A 102 -20.48 41.81 8.17
CA PHE A 102 -21.29 42.70 7.37
C PHE A 102 -20.82 42.58 5.92
N GLY A 103 -21.47 41.72 5.14
CA GLY A 103 -21.33 41.74 3.70
C GLY A 103 -21.87 43.07 3.20
N LYS A 104 -21.00 43.89 2.57
CA LYS A 104 -21.37 45.01 1.75
C LYS A 104 -22.12 44.50 0.52
N LEU A 105 -23.38 44.16 0.62
CA LEU A 105 -24.36 44.18 -0.48
C LEU A 105 -25.76 44.04 0.11
N GLY A 106 -26.60 45.01 -0.24
CA GLY A 106 -27.91 45.25 0.32
C GLY A 106 -28.99 44.21 0.03
N THR A 107 -28.93 43.08 0.66
CA THR A 107 -30.08 42.18 0.77
C THR A 107 -30.29 41.81 2.24
N LYS A 108 -31.43 42.23 2.79
CA LYS A 108 -31.91 41.88 4.12
C LYS A 108 -32.21 40.36 4.20
N ILE A 109 -31.21 39.54 4.37
CA ILE A 109 -31.42 38.16 4.82
C ILE A 109 -31.40 38.19 6.33
N LYS A 110 -32.58 38.08 6.93
CA LYS A 110 -32.75 37.82 8.37
C LYS A 110 -32.21 36.43 8.68
N SER A 111 -30.90 36.25 8.76
CA SER A 111 -30.32 35.06 9.39
C SER A 111 -30.28 35.33 10.89
N SER A 112 -31.20 34.73 11.62
CA SER A 112 -31.20 34.68 13.09
C SER A 112 -30.09 33.71 13.59
N ALA A 113 -28.89 33.81 13.04
CA ALA A 113 -27.75 33.13 13.59
C ALA A 113 -27.39 33.79 14.92
N LYS A 114 -27.87 33.21 16.02
CA LYS A 114 -27.49 33.62 17.37
C LYS A 114 -25.97 33.70 17.42
N ARG A 115 -25.45 34.91 17.67
CA ARG A 115 -24.03 35.15 17.90
C ARG A 115 -23.57 34.22 19.02
N LYS A 116 -22.76 33.23 18.69
CA LYS A 116 -22.15 32.38 19.71
C LYS A 116 -20.92 33.09 20.22
N ASN A 117 -20.93 33.41 21.50
CA ASN A 117 -19.71 33.81 22.19
C ASN A 117 -18.77 32.60 22.29
N GLN A 118 -17.47 32.84 22.29
CA GLN A 118 -16.46 31.79 22.33
C GLN A 118 -15.38 32.18 23.32
N ILE A 119 -14.75 31.15 23.86
CA ILE A 119 -13.48 31.25 24.60
C ILE A 119 -12.48 30.33 23.98
N ASP A 120 -11.20 30.70 24.03
CA ASP A 120 -10.10 29.84 23.67
C ASP A 120 -9.42 29.33 24.93
N LEU A 121 -9.36 28.00 25.04
CA LEU A 121 -8.63 27.31 26.10
C LEU A 121 -7.32 26.79 25.54
N GLU A 122 -6.21 27.26 26.05
CA GLU A 122 -4.90 26.67 25.76
C GLU A 122 -4.71 25.47 26.69
N LEU A 123 -4.66 24.30 26.11
CA LEU A 123 -4.49 23.03 26.81
C LEU A 123 -3.20 22.36 26.36
N GLU A 124 -2.65 21.53 27.24
CA GLU A 124 -1.59 20.61 26.89
C GLU A 124 -2.17 19.20 26.80
N GLU A 125 -2.08 18.60 25.61
CA GLU A 125 -2.56 17.25 25.35
C GLU A 125 -1.39 16.27 25.39
N HIS A 126 -1.55 15.17 26.13
CA HIS A 126 -0.70 14.00 26.04
C HIS A 126 -1.24 13.09 24.95
N VAL A 127 -0.47 12.88 23.88
CA VAL A 127 -0.91 12.16 22.69
C VAL A 127 -0.10 10.88 22.54
N PHE A 128 -0.79 9.76 22.45
CA PHE A 128 -0.22 8.49 22.00
C PHE A 128 -0.76 8.17 20.61
N LEU A 129 0.14 8.11 19.63
CA LEU A 129 -0.17 7.77 18.25
C LEU A 129 0.35 6.37 17.94
N GLU A 130 -0.47 5.56 17.31
CA GLU A 130 -0.12 4.25 16.83
C GLU A 130 -0.60 4.09 15.38
N GLU A 131 0.30 3.70 14.48
CA GLU A 131 0.01 3.48 13.06
C GLU A 131 0.64 2.17 12.61
N GLU A 132 -0.12 1.38 11.87
CA GLU A 132 0.36 0.16 11.23
C GLU A 132 0.25 0.30 9.72
N GLN A 133 1.26 -0.17 9.01
CA GLN A 133 1.29 -0.15 7.54
C GLN A 133 1.83 -1.46 7.00
N GLU A 134 1.26 -1.86 5.86
CA GLU A 134 1.79 -2.92 5.03
C GLU A 134 2.09 -2.35 3.65
N ILE A 135 3.24 -2.69 3.09
CA ILE A 135 3.62 -2.35 1.72
C ILE A 135 4.07 -3.60 0.99
N ALA A 136 3.86 -3.62 -0.32
CA ALA A 136 4.29 -4.74 -1.16
C ALA A 136 4.99 -4.23 -2.42
N PHE A 137 6.01 -4.97 -2.84
CA PHE A 137 6.77 -4.71 -4.06
C PHE A 137 6.72 -5.92 -4.97
N ASP A 138 6.66 -5.70 -6.29
CA ASP A 138 6.91 -6.74 -7.28
C ASP A 138 8.41 -7.06 -7.36
N HIS A 139 8.78 -8.04 -8.19
CA HIS A 139 10.18 -8.47 -8.32
C HIS A 139 11.11 -7.36 -8.88
N HIS A 140 10.58 -6.36 -9.58
CA HIS A 140 11.32 -5.17 -10.03
C HIS A 140 11.44 -4.08 -8.96
N GLY A 141 10.89 -4.26 -7.77
CA GLY A 141 10.90 -3.28 -6.69
C GLY A 141 9.92 -2.12 -6.88
N LYS A 142 8.94 -2.29 -7.77
CA LYS A 142 7.84 -1.36 -7.91
C LYS A 142 6.80 -1.65 -6.82
N GLU A 143 6.38 -0.61 -6.12
CA GLU A 143 5.30 -0.73 -5.14
C GLU A 143 3.97 -1.06 -5.80
N ILE A 144 3.27 -2.05 -5.25
CA ILE A 144 1.99 -2.54 -5.76
C ILE A 144 1.02 -2.79 -4.61
N LYS A 145 -0.26 -2.83 -4.94
CA LYS A 145 -1.27 -3.42 -4.05
C LYS A 145 -1.22 -4.93 -4.22
N MET A 146 -0.98 -5.68 -3.13
CA MET A 146 -0.87 -7.14 -3.17
C MET A 146 -2.14 -7.77 -3.76
N PRO A 147 -2.03 -8.51 -4.89
CA PRO A 147 -3.19 -9.08 -5.55
C PRO A 147 -3.52 -10.50 -5.08
N TYR A 148 -2.68 -11.08 -4.22
CA TYR A 148 -2.81 -12.47 -3.76
C TYR A 148 -3.29 -12.54 -2.32
N LYS A 149 -4.16 -13.52 -2.05
CA LYS A 149 -4.52 -13.92 -0.69
C LYS A 149 -3.69 -15.12 -0.30
N MET A 150 -2.98 -15.06 0.81
CA MET A 150 -2.21 -16.17 1.35
C MET A 150 -3.17 -17.17 2.02
N SER A 151 -3.75 -18.06 1.20
CA SER A 151 -4.54 -19.18 1.71
C SER A 151 -3.64 -20.38 2.00
N SER A 152 -3.81 -21.04 3.13
CA SER A 152 -3.05 -22.23 3.50
C SER A 152 -3.10 -23.35 2.44
N ARG A 153 -4.18 -23.44 1.65
CA ARG A 153 -4.34 -24.41 0.56
C ARG A 153 -3.38 -24.16 -0.62
N LEU A 154 -2.98 -22.90 -0.82
CA LEU A 154 -2.09 -22.49 -1.91
C LEU A 154 -0.62 -22.42 -1.50
N ILE A 155 -0.32 -22.52 -0.21
CA ILE A 155 1.05 -22.39 0.30
C ILE A 155 1.75 -23.74 0.24
N GLU A 156 2.98 -23.75 -0.29
CA GLU A 156 3.87 -24.89 -0.27
C GLU A 156 4.36 -25.23 1.12
N SER A 157 4.31 -26.51 1.50
CA SER A 157 4.76 -26.98 2.81
C SER A 157 6.27 -26.85 3.00
N TYR A 158 7.04 -26.93 1.91
CA TYR A 158 8.51 -26.90 1.91
C TYR A 158 9.06 -25.84 0.94
N PRO A 159 8.83 -24.52 1.20
CA PRO A 159 9.11 -23.47 0.24
C PRO A 159 10.58 -23.43 -0.22
N LYS A 160 11.54 -23.55 0.70
CA LYS A 160 12.97 -23.54 0.38
C LYS A 160 13.35 -24.73 -0.53
N ARG A 161 12.84 -25.91 -0.22
CA ARG A 161 13.09 -27.12 -1.02
C ARG A 161 12.50 -27.01 -2.43
N THR A 162 11.29 -26.46 -2.54
CA THR A 162 10.64 -26.21 -3.82
C THR A 162 11.47 -25.28 -4.70
N LEU A 163 11.96 -24.17 -4.15
CA LEU A 163 12.79 -23.21 -4.91
C LEU A 163 14.18 -23.75 -5.25
N GLN A 164 14.79 -24.55 -4.39
CA GLN A 164 16.13 -25.14 -4.63
C GLN A 164 16.10 -26.28 -5.65
N ASN A 165 15.07 -27.13 -5.59
CA ASN A 165 14.98 -28.32 -6.44
C ASN A 165 14.25 -28.05 -7.77
N THR A 166 13.70 -26.87 -7.96
CA THR A 166 13.01 -26.53 -9.21
C THR A 166 14.01 -26.34 -10.35
N LYS A 167 13.69 -26.92 -11.51
CA LYS A 167 14.38 -26.63 -12.79
C LYS A 167 13.88 -25.29 -13.39
N ASN A 168 12.90 -24.68 -12.78
CA ASN A 168 12.27 -23.45 -13.25
C ASN A 168 13.10 -22.22 -12.85
N VAL A 169 12.93 -21.14 -13.58
CA VAL A 169 13.59 -19.88 -13.27
C VAL A 169 12.97 -19.27 -12.00
N VAL A 170 13.83 -18.88 -11.05
CA VAL A 170 13.42 -18.18 -9.83
C VAL A 170 13.93 -16.74 -9.91
N LYS A 171 13.02 -15.79 -10.03
CA LYS A 171 13.32 -14.36 -10.07
C LYS A 171 13.20 -13.80 -8.65
N LYS A 172 14.34 -13.42 -8.07
CA LYS A 172 14.42 -12.79 -6.74
C LYS A 172 13.99 -11.32 -6.81
N PRO A 173 13.67 -10.67 -5.68
CA PRO A 173 13.41 -9.23 -5.66
C PRO A 173 14.67 -8.46 -6.11
N GLU A 174 14.52 -7.49 -6.98
CA GLU A 174 15.59 -6.57 -7.39
C GLU A 174 15.83 -5.46 -6.35
N ILE A 175 14.81 -5.16 -5.53
CA ILE A 175 14.93 -4.21 -4.41
C ILE A 175 15.61 -4.89 -3.22
N THR A 176 16.55 -4.19 -2.58
CA THR A 176 17.17 -4.68 -1.34
C THR A 176 16.21 -4.55 -0.15
N TYR A 177 16.39 -5.42 0.87
CA TYR A 177 15.55 -5.34 2.09
C TYR A 177 15.67 -3.98 2.77
N ASP A 178 16.88 -3.44 2.85
CA ASP A 178 17.10 -2.13 3.47
C ASP A 178 16.35 -1.01 2.72
N ALA A 179 16.39 -1.02 1.39
CA ALA A 179 15.65 -0.05 0.59
C ALA A 179 14.13 -0.20 0.78
N ALA A 180 13.62 -1.43 0.88
CA ALA A 180 12.21 -1.69 1.11
C ALA A 180 11.79 -1.25 2.53
N VAL A 181 12.62 -1.54 3.54
CA VAL A 181 12.40 -1.09 4.93
C VAL A 181 12.40 0.44 5.02
N GLN A 182 13.33 1.12 4.36
CA GLN A 182 13.33 2.59 4.35
C GLN A 182 12.05 3.17 3.73
N ARG A 183 11.50 2.55 2.68
CA ARG A 183 10.22 2.96 2.11
C ARG A 183 9.07 2.74 3.09
N LEU A 184 9.05 1.63 3.82
CA LEU A 184 8.06 1.38 4.88
C LEU A 184 8.15 2.43 5.97
N ILE A 185 9.35 2.71 6.48
CA ILE A 185 9.62 3.73 7.51
C ILE A 185 9.11 5.10 7.05
N THR A 186 9.39 5.49 5.82
CA THR A 186 8.95 6.77 5.26
C THR A 186 7.42 6.90 5.23
N LYS A 187 6.70 5.79 5.01
CA LYS A 187 5.24 5.78 5.03
C LYS A 187 4.63 5.74 6.42
N LEU A 188 5.28 5.03 7.32
CA LEU A 188 4.84 4.93 8.71
C LEU A 188 5.03 6.26 9.45
N LYS A 189 6.18 6.92 9.24
CA LYS A 189 6.52 8.10 10.00
C LYS A 189 5.60 9.26 9.66
N LYS A 190 4.82 9.71 10.65
CA LYS A 190 3.98 10.90 10.56
C LYS A 190 4.79 12.13 10.97
N SER A 191 4.52 13.26 10.35
CA SER A 191 5.05 14.53 10.82
C SER A 191 4.34 14.90 12.13
N VAL A 192 5.10 14.97 13.21
CA VAL A 192 4.62 15.48 14.49
C VAL A 192 4.62 17.01 14.43
N SER A 193 3.60 17.66 14.97
CA SER A 193 3.46 19.12 14.91
C SER A 193 4.60 19.86 15.59
N ILE A 194 4.93 21.05 15.07
CA ILE A 194 5.91 21.95 15.71
C ILE A 194 5.41 22.34 17.11
N GLY A 195 6.30 22.33 18.11
CA GLY A 195 5.93 22.68 19.49
C GLY A 195 5.57 21.50 20.38
N THR A 196 5.90 20.28 19.94
CA THR A 196 5.81 19.11 20.83
C THR A 196 6.98 19.06 21.81
N ARG A 197 6.73 18.53 23.00
CA ARG A 197 7.77 18.21 23.99
C ARG A 197 7.73 16.74 24.38
N SER A 198 8.84 16.23 24.91
CA SER A 198 8.97 14.83 25.39
C SER A 198 8.56 13.81 24.30
N LEU A 199 9.01 14.02 23.04
CA LEU A 199 8.70 13.14 21.94
C LEU A 199 9.51 11.85 22.05
N GLU A 200 8.81 10.73 22.17
CA GLU A 200 9.35 9.37 22.07
C GLU A 200 8.77 8.69 20.82
N GLU A 201 9.62 8.41 19.85
CA GLU A 201 9.24 7.72 18.61
C GLU A 201 9.86 6.31 18.57
N LYS A 202 9.06 5.33 18.15
CA LYS A 202 9.54 3.96 17.92
C LYS A 202 8.97 3.40 16.63
N ILE A 203 9.83 2.79 15.82
CA ILE A 203 9.45 2.09 14.60
C ILE A 203 9.90 0.65 14.72
N ASN A 204 8.96 -0.28 14.57
CA ASN A 204 9.21 -1.70 14.54
C ASN A 204 8.83 -2.26 13.17
N VAL A 205 9.73 -3.01 12.54
CA VAL A 205 9.40 -3.85 11.38
C VAL A 205 8.93 -5.19 11.92
N ASN A 206 7.66 -5.53 11.68
CA ASN A 206 7.04 -6.71 12.27
C ASN A 206 7.39 -7.98 11.47
N GLU A 207 7.25 -7.92 10.16
CA GLU A 207 7.46 -9.08 9.29
C GLU A 207 7.96 -8.64 7.91
N ILE A 208 8.86 -9.46 7.34
CA ILE A 208 9.28 -9.39 5.94
C ILE A 208 8.98 -10.74 5.30
N ILE A 209 8.17 -10.75 4.25
CA ILE A 209 7.79 -11.97 3.53
C ILE A 209 8.29 -11.87 2.08
N GLU A 210 9.09 -12.85 1.66
CA GLU A 210 9.32 -13.14 0.25
C GLU A 210 8.25 -14.13 -0.23
N LEU A 211 7.30 -13.63 -1.02
CA LEU A 211 6.24 -14.44 -1.61
C LEU A 211 6.58 -14.76 -3.06
N TYR A 212 6.82 -16.04 -3.35
CA TYR A 212 7.08 -16.53 -4.71
C TYR A 212 5.81 -17.01 -5.37
N VAL A 213 5.49 -16.39 -6.50
CA VAL A 213 4.26 -16.65 -7.26
C VAL A 213 4.61 -17.36 -8.57
N PRO A 214 3.91 -18.45 -8.93
CA PRO A 214 4.12 -19.14 -10.19
C PRO A 214 3.58 -18.33 -11.36
N ILE A 215 4.44 -18.05 -12.33
CA ILE A 215 4.12 -17.36 -13.58
C ILE A 215 4.52 -18.24 -14.76
N TYR A 216 3.57 -18.52 -15.63
CA TYR A 216 3.86 -19.19 -16.90
C TYR A 216 4.24 -18.16 -17.95
N GLU A 217 5.36 -18.39 -18.63
CA GLU A 217 5.87 -17.56 -19.73
C GLU A 217 5.81 -18.35 -21.03
N ALA A 218 4.90 -17.99 -21.92
CA ALA A 218 4.78 -18.56 -23.25
C ALA A 218 5.50 -17.68 -24.28
N ARG A 219 6.46 -18.26 -24.99
CA ARG A 219 7.14 -17.63 -26.11
C ARG A 219 6.37 -17.92 -27.39
N LEU A 220 5.85 -16.89 -28.01
CA LEU A 220 5.04 -16.94 -29.23
C LEU A 220 5.85 -16.44 -30.41
N VAL A 221 5.73 -17.12 -31.55
CA VAL A 221 6.32 -16.72 -32.83
C VAL A 221 5.18 -16.41 -33.81
N GLY A 222 5.10 -15.19 -34.25
CA GLY A 222 4.07 -14.71 -35.15
C GLY A 222 4.59 -14.41 -36.56
N PRO A 223 3.78 -13.71 -37.38
CA PRO A 223 4.13 -13.32 -38.72
C PRO A 223 5.46 -12.59 -38.79
N LYS A 224 6.18 -12.78 -39.89
CA LYS A 224 7.54 -12.22 -40.14
C LYS A 224 8.55 -12.61 -39.05
N LYS A 225 8.39 -13.78 -38.43
CA LYS A 225 9.22 -14.28 -37.32
C LYS A 225 9.27 -13.37 -36.10
N SER A 226 8.25 -12.51 -35.93
CA SER A 226 8.15 -11.66 -34.74
C SER A 226 7.93 -12.52 -33.47
N VAL A 227 8.64 -12.18 -32.39
CA VAL A 227 8.55 -12.90 -31.13
C VAL A 227 7.82 -12.05 -30.09
N ARG A 228 6.91 -12.68 -29.36
CA ARG A 228 6.20 -12.05 -28.21
C ARG A 228 6.22 -13.00 -27.04
N LEU A 229 6.19 -12.42 -25.84
CA LEU A 229 6.02 -13.16 -24.60
C LEU A 229 4.60 -12.94 -24.10
N MET A 230 3.92 -14.03 -23.75
CA MET A 230 2.66 -14.01 -23.03
C MET A 230 2.92 -14.55 -21.62
N ARG A 231 2.56 -13.76 -20.62
CA ARG A 231 2.74 -14.14 -19.22
C ARG A 231 1.37 -14.41 -18.59
N ILE A 232 1.25 -15.53 -17.89
CA ILE A 232 0.01 -15.98 -17.27
C ILE A 232 0.27 -16.19 -15.78
N ASP A 233 -0.54 -15.55 -14.96
CA ASP A 233 -0.55 -15.73 -13.53
C ASP A 233 -1.09 -17.13 -13.19
N GLY A 234 -0.25 -17.98 -12.64
CA GLY A 234 -0.59 -19.36 -12.29
C GLY A 234 -1.57 -19.49 -11.12
N ILE A 235 -1.85 -18.39 -10.38
CA ILE A 235 -2.81 -18.37 -9.29
C ILE A 235 -4.17 -17.83 -9.76
N ARG A 236 -4.15 -16.67 -10.45
CA ARG A 236 -5.38 -15.95 -10.84
C ARG A 236 -5.90 -16.32 -12.21
N LYS A 237 -5.17 -17.14 -12.96
CA LYS A 237 -5.50 -17.56 -14.34
C LYS A 237 -5.64 -16.38 -15.31
N LYS A 238 -4.87 -15.31 -15.09
CA LYS A 238 -4.95 -14.07 -15.86
C LYS A 238 -3.69 -13.84 -16.67
N ILE A 239 -3.85 -13.30 -17.87
CA ILE A 239 -2.76 -12.76 -18.68
C ILE A 239 -2.31 -11.45 -18.05
N LEU A 240 -0.99 -11.29 -17.88
CA LEU A 240 -0.32 -10.16 -17.25
C LEU A 240 0.12 -9.12 -18.28
#